data_cb86af4ae1d44d239cc5c6dbe6974b6a
#
_entry.id   cb86af4ae1d44d239cc5c6dbe6974b6a
#
_cell.length_a   1.000
_cell.length_b   1.000
_cell.length_c   1.000
_cell.angle_alpha   90.00
_cell.angle_beta   90.00
_cell.angle_gamma   90.00
#
_symmetry.space_group_name_H-M   'P 1'
#
loop_
_entity.id
_entity.type
_entity.pdbx_description
1 polymer ?
#
loop_
_entity_poly.entity_id
_entity_poly.type
_entity_poly.pdbx_seq_one_letter_code
_entity_poly.pdbx_strand_id
1 'polypeptide(L)'
;MSHRKFEAPRHGSKGFLPKKRSKRHKGKPKAFPKDDPSKPVHMTCFMGYKAGMTHIVREANRPGSKVNKKDIVEAVTIIETPPMVAVGLVGYIKTPRGLRALKTVWAQHLSEECKRRFYKNW
;
A
#
# COMPACT_ATOMS: atom_id res chain seq x y z
N MET A 1 -34.96 -10.46 9.77
CA MET A 1 -34.40 -9.12 9.43
C MET A 1 -35.51 -8.29 8.83
N SER A 2 -35.73 -7.06 9.29
CA SER A 2 -36.70 -6.16 8.67
C SER A 2 -36.12 -5.56 7.39
N HIS A 3 -36.89 -5.59 6.31
CA HIS A 3 -36.53 -5.02 5.03
C HIS A 3 -37.08 -3.59 4.91
N ARG A 4 -36.26 -2.64 4.44
CA ARG A 4 -36.70 -1.28 4.24
C ARG A 4 -37.68 -1.22 3.06
N LYS A 5 -38.90 -0.72 3.30
CA LYS A 5 -39.95 -0.63 2.25
C LYS A 5 -39.70 0.47 1.24
N PHE A 6 -39.11 1.59 1.65
CA PHE A 6 -38.89 2.76 0.79
C PHE A 6 -37.41 3.15 0.75
N GLU A 7 -36.93 3.49 -0.42
CA GLU A 7 -35.60 4.05 -0.59
C GLU A 7 -35.54 5.49 -0.08
N ALA A 8 -34.41 5.88 0.45
CA ALA A 8 -34.14 7.25 0.85
C ALA A 8 -32.68 7.61 0.58
N PRO A 9 -32.40 8.88 0.23
CA PRO A 9 -31.04 9.36 0.06
C PRO A 9 -30.23 9.19 1.35
N ARG A 10 -28.94 8.97 1.18
CA ARG A 10 -28.03 8.90 2.30
C ARG A 10 -27.78 10.29 2.91
N HIS A 11 -27.77 10.38 4.24
CA HIS A 11 -27.39 11.58 4.97
C HIS A 11 -25.88 11.61 5.29
N GLY A 12 -25.26 12.77 5.07
CA GLY A 12 -23.87 13.04 5.40
C GLY A 12 -22.85 12.50 4.38
N SER A 13 -21.63 13.01 4.47
CA SER A 13 -20.52 12.60 3.61
C SER A 13 -19.90 11.27 4.07
N LYS A 14 -19.64 10.39 3.13
CA LYS A 14 -18.92 9.12 3.39
C LYS A 14 -17.45 9.34 3.78
N GLY A 15 -16.87 10.50 3.48
CA GLY A 15 -15.50 10.85 3.86
C GLY A 15 -15.28 10.91 5.37
N PHE A 16 -16.35 11.06 6.15
CA PHE A 16 -16.31 11.05 7.61
C PHE A 16 -16.68 9.70 8.24
N LEU A 17 -16.69 8.64 7.44
CA LEU A 17 -17.01 7.29 7.89
C LEU A 17 -15.80 6.36 7.75
N PRO A 18 -15.68 5.33 8.58
CA PRO A 18 -16.45 5.03 9.77
C PRO A 18 -16.13 5.99 10.93
N LYS A 19 -17.11 6.33 11.75
CA LYS A 19 -16.92 7.12 12.97
C LYS A 19 -16.28 6.26 14.05
N LYS A 20 -14.95 6.18 14.03
CA LYS A 20 -14.16 5.42 15.00
C LYS A 20 -12.91 6.17 15.40
N ARG A 21 -12.36 5.85 16.55
CA ARG A 21 -11.08 6.39 17.01
C ARG A 21 -9.96 5.73 16.22
N SER A 22 -9.05 6.56 15.68
CA SER A 22 -7.81 6.05 15.11
C SER A 22 -6.83 5.65 16.20
N LYS A 23 -6.21 4.49 16.06
CA LYS A 23 -5.18 4.03 17.00
C LYS A 23 -3.79 4.54 16.65
N ARG A 24 -3.57 5.04 15.42
CA ARG A 24 -2.28 5.46 14.92
C ARG A 24 -2.42 6.73 14.10
N HIS A 25 -1.49 7.64 14.29
CA HIS A 25 -1.40 8.86 13.48
C HIS A 25 -0.95 8.53 12.05
N LYS A 26 0.10 7.71 11.91
CA LYS A 26 0.53 7.17 10.62
C LYS A 26 0.11 5.71 10.52
N GLY A 27 -0.73 5.39 9.54
CA GLY A 27 -1.15 4.02 9.29
C GLY A 27 0.04 3.11 8.92
N LYS A 28 -0.04 1.84 9.30
CA LYS A 28 0.90 0.80 8.89
C LYS A 28 0.15 -0.32 8.19
N PRO A 29 0.74 -1.00 7.20
CA PRO A 29 0.17 -2.22 6.67
C PRO A 29 -0.03 -3.23 7.79
N LYS A 30 -1.21 -3.82 7.88
CA LYS A 30 -1.50 -4.87 8.89
C LYS A 30 -0.91 -6.22 8.51
N ALA A 31 -0.80 -6.47 7.22
CA ALA A 31 -0.22 -7.68 6.67
C ALA A 31 0.42 -7.38 5.33
N PHE A 32 1.52 -8.05 5.05
CA PHE A 32 2.14 -8.07 3.72
C PHE A 32 1.66 -9.30 2.94
N PRO A 33 1.71 -9.29 1.60
CA PRO A 33 1.49 -10.48 0.81
C PRO A 33 2.41 -11.61 1.26
N LYS A 34 1.93 -12.84 1.16
CA LYS A 34 2.73 -14.02 1.46
C LYS A 34 3.87 -14.12 0.48
N ASP A 35 5.09 -14.16 0.98
CA ASP A 35 6.28 -14.24 0.15
C ASP A 35 6.51 -15.67 -0.34
N ASP A 36 7.05 -15.78 -1.55
CA ASP A 36 7.46 -17.05 -2.15
C ASP A 36 8.98 -17.23 -1.96
N PRO A 37 9.42 -18.17 -1.11
CA PRO A 37 10.84 -18.37 -0.84
C PRO A 37 11.61 -18.94 -2.05
N SER A 38 10.93 -19.45 -3.08
CA SER A 38 11.56 -19.95 -4.30
C SER A 38 12.04 -18.86 -5.23
N LYS A 39 11.55 -17.63 -5.05
CA LYS A 39 11.92 -16.48 -5.88
C LYS A 39 13.20 -15.82 -5.38
N PRO A 40 13.96 -15.15 -6.27
CA PRO A 40 15.07 -14.29 -5.85
C PRO A 40 14.62 -13.23 -4.85
N VAL A 41 15.57 -12.68 -4.11
CA VAL A 41 15.32 -11.58 -3.17
C VAL A 41 14.64 -10.40 -3.89
N HIS A 42 13.49 -9.98 -3.40
CA HIS A 42 12.69 -8.92 -3.97
C HIS A 42 11.92 -8.18 -2.89
N MET A 43 11.39 -7.02 -3.23
CA MET A 43 10.48 -6.27 -2.35
C MET A 43 9.05 -6.77 -2.56
N THR A 44 8.32 -6.96 -1.47
CA THR A 44 6.91 -7.40 -1.49
C THR A 44 5.91 -6.24 -1.58
N CYS A 45 6.36 -5.00 -1.42
CA CYS A 45 5.56 -3.79 -1.58
C CYS A 45 6.41 -2.61 -2.04
N PHE A 46 5.74 -1.58 -2.51
CA PHE A 46 6.35 -0.33 -2.94
C PHE A 46 5.54 0.86 -2.39
N MET A 47 6.18 2.00 -2.21
CA MET A 47 5.52 3.25 -1.82
C MET A 47 5.38 4.18 -3.01
N GLY A 48 4.29 4.93 -3.03
CA GLY A 48 4.03 5.93 -4.04
C GLY A 48 3.16 7.05 -3.51
N TYR A 49 3.00 8.08 -4.32
CA TYR A 49 2.14 9.22 -4.06
C TYR A 49 0.84 9.08 -4.84
N LYS A 50 -0.29 9.12 -4.13
CA LYS A 50 -1.61 9.15 -4.77
C LYS A 50 -1.86 10.55 -5.30
N ALA A 51 -1.72 10.72 -6.63
CA ALA A 51 -1.84 12.01 -7.30
C ALA A 51 -3.28 12.43 -7.56
N GLY A 52 -4.14 11.49 -7.95
CA GLY A 52 -5.53 11.81 -8.29
C GLY A 52 -6.20 10.68 -9.04
N MET A 53 -7.30 11.00 -9.69
CA MET A 53 -8.06 10.03 -10.50
C MET A 53 -8.33 10.58 -11.90
N THR A 54 -8.39 9.67 -12.86
CA THR A 54 -8.80 9.96 -14.24
C THR A 54 -9.56 8.77 -14.79
N HIS A 55 -9.92 8.81 -16.05
CA HIS A 55 -10.50 7.69 -16.76
C HIS A 55 -9.61 7.30 -17.94
N ILE A 56 -9.65 6.02 -18.27
CA ILE A 56 -8.95 5.48 -19.44
C ILE A 56 -9.92 4.72 -20.31
N VAL A 57 -9.63 4.67 -21.61
CA VAL A 57 -10.32 3.83 -22.58
C VAL A 57 -9.42 2.64 -22.86
N ARG A 58 -9.95 1.43 -22.70
CA ARG A 58 -9.23 0.20 -23.03
C ARG A 58 -10.17 -0.85 -23.61
N GLU A 59 -9.61 -1.78 -24.36
CA GLU A 59 -10.34 -2.96 -24.79
C GLU A 59 -10.54 -3.93 -23.61
N ALA A 60 -11.79 -4.35 -23.40
CA ALA A 60 -12.13 -5.29 -22.35
C ALA A 60 -11.80 -6.73 -22.77
N ASN A 61 -11.04 -7.44 -21.98
CA ASN A 61 -10.82 -8.87 -22.12
C ASN A 61 -11.58 -9.62 -21.01
N ARG A 62 -12.88 -9.85 -21.26
CA ARG A 62 -13.78 -10.53 -20.31
C ARG A 62 -14.61 -11.57 -21.07
N PRO A 63 -14.05 -12.78 -21.29
CA PRO A 63 -14.79 -13.86 -21.96
C PRO A 63 -16.13 -14.11 -21.28
N GLY A 64 -17.21 -14.28 -22.07
CA GLY A 64 -18.56 -14.47 -21.57
C GLY A 64 -19.33 -13.19 -21.22
N SER A 65 -18.72 -12.02 -21.31
CA SER A 65 -19.38 -10.73 -21.09
C SER A 65 -19.84 -10.10 -22.40
N LYS A 66 -20.93 -9.32 -22.35
CA LYS A 66 -21.40 -8.50 -23.48
C LYS A 66 -20.42 -7.42 -23.95
N VAL A 67 -19.48 -7.05 -23.08
CA VAL A 67 -18.44 -6.03 -23.34
C VAL A 67 -17.11 -6.62 -23.77
N ASN A 68 -17.03 -7.93 -23.94
CA ASN A 68 -15.80 -8.59 -24.37
C ASN A 68 -15.35 -8.07 -25.75
N LYS A 69 -14.07 -7.75 -25.90
CA LYS A 69 -13.45 -7.17 -27.10
C LYS A 69 -14.08 -5.84 -27.55
N LYS A 70 -14.66 -5.09 -26.62
CA LYS A 70 -15.17 -3.74 -26.87
C LYS A 70 -14.39 -2.73 -26.06
N ASP A 71 -14.33 -1.50 -26.56
CA ASP A 71 -13.76 -0.39 -25.83
C ASP A 71 -14.66 0.00 -24.66
N ILE A 72 -14.07 0.07 -23.49
CA ILE A 72 -14.73 0.48 -22.26
C ILE A 72 -13.99 1.63 -21.62
N VAL A 73 -14.73 2.49 -20.94
CA VAL A 73 -14.18 3.58 -20.14
C VAL A 73 -14.15 3.14 -18.68
N GLU A 74 -12.98 3.18 -18.05
CA GLU A 74 -12.81 2.83 -16.65
C GLU A 74 -12.12 3.95 -15.88
N ALA A 75 -12.56 4.17 -14.64
CA ALA A 75 -11.90 5.08 -13.71
C ALA A 75 -10.62 4.43 -13.18
N VAL A 76 -9.55 5.20 -13.12
CA VAL A 76 -8.25 4.77 -12.60
C VAL A 76 -7.70 5.79 -11.63
N THR A 77 -7.00 5.31 -10.62
CA THR A 77 -6.23 6.15 -9.71
C THR A 77 -4.79 6.26 -10.22
N ILE A 78 -4.29 7.48 -10.30
CA ILE A 78 -2.89 7.75 -10.68
C ILE A 78 -2.04 7.68 -9.41
N ILE A 79 -1.03 6.83 -9.46
CA ILE A 79 -0.03 6.70 -8.40
C ILE A 79 1.34 7.00 -9.02
N GLU A 80 2.01 8.02 -8.50
CA GLU A 80 3.38 8.34 -8.86
C GLU A 80 4.36 7.54 -8.01
N THR A 81 5.33 6.91 -8.64
CA THR A 81 6.32 6.07 -7.97
C THR A 81 7.73 6.55 -8.25
N PRO A 82 8.18 7.65 -7.61
CA PRO A 82 9.56 8.08 -7.72
C PRO A 82 10.53 6.98 -7.30
N PRO A 83 11.78 7.01 -7.78
CA PRO A 83 12.78 6.02 -7.38
C PRO A 83 12.99 5.99 -5.87
N MET A 84 13.05 4.80 -5.30
CA MET A 84 13.45 4.57 -3.91
C MET A 84 14.90 4.14 -3.84
N VAL A 85 15.62 4.66 -2.86
CA VAL A 85 17.01 4.28 -2.57
C VAL A 85 17.03 3.37 -1.35
N ALA A 86 17.62 2.19 -1.49
CA ALA A 86 17.82 1.30 -0.37
C ALA A 86 18.91 1.84 0.56
N VAL A 87 18.55 2.20 1.77
CA VAL A 87 19.48 2.75 2.78
C VAL A 87 20.00 1.70 3.74
N GLY A 88 19.33 0.59 3.84
CA GLY A 88 19.72 -0.48 4.75
C GLY A 88 18.72 -1.62 4.77
N LEU A 89 19.06 -2.64 5.54
CA LEU A 89 18.26 -3.86 5.67
C LEU A 89 18.16 -4.24 7.13
N VAL A 90 16.95 -4.43 7.61
CA VAL A 90 16.68 -4.89 8.98
C VAL A 90 16.38 -6.38 8.93
N GLY A 91 17.23 -7.18 9.54
CA GLY A 91 17.00 -8.61 9.72
C GLY A 91 16.07 -8.88 10.90
N TYR A 92 15.07 -9.73 10.69
CA TYR A 92 14.14 -10.17 11.73
C TYR A 92 14.26 -11.66 11.99
N ILE A 93 14.07 -12.06 13.23
CA ILE A 93 13.99 -13.45 13.64
C ILE A 93 12.60 -13.75 14.19
N LYS A 94 12.16 -14.98 13.97
CA LYS A 94 10.93 -15.50 14.57
C LYS A 94 11.23 -15.96 15.99
N THR A 95 10.48 -15.45 16.95
CA THR A 95 10.54 -15.87 18.35
C THR A 95 9.16 -16.36 18.80
N PRO A 96 9.05 -17.12 19.90
CA PRO A 96 7.76 -17.50 20.45
C PRO A 96 6.85 -16.32 20.81
N ARG A 97 7.44 -15.13 21.04
CA ARG A 97 6.70 -13.88 21.32
C ARG A 97 6.38 -13.07 20.08
N GLY A 98 6.79 -13.51 18.88
CA GLY A 98 6.61 -12.81 17.61
C GLY A 98 7.93 -12.46 16.93
N LEU A 99 7.87 -11.60 15.93
CA LEU A 99 9.05 -11.13 15.21
C LEU A 99 9.84 -10.12 16.04
N ARG A 100 11.14 -10.32 16.12
CA ARG A 100 12.08 -9.40 16.75
C ARG A 100 13.13 -8.93 15.74
N ALA A 101 13.40 -7.64 15.70
CA ALA A 101 14.54 -7.12 14.96
C ALA A 101 15.85 -7.65 15.56
N LEU A 102 16.67 -8.27 14.74
CA LEU A 102 17.95 -8.80 15.16
C LEU A 102 19.06 -7.77 14.98
N LYS A 103 19.22 -7.29 13.74
CA LYS A 103 20.28 -6.37 13.36
C LYS A 103 19.88 -5.56 12.14
N THR A 104 20.41 -4.35 12.05
CA THR A 104 20.31 -3.50 10.86
C THR A 104 21.68 -3.41 10.19
N VAL A 105 21.72 -3.67 8.89
CA VAL A 105 22.90 -3.50 8.05
C VAL A 105 22.65 -2.28 7.16
N TRP A 106 23.49 -1.26 7.30
CA TRP A 106 23.36 -0.01 6.55
C TRP A 106 24.15 -0.05 5.24
N ALA A 107 23.69 0.74 4.28
CA ALA A 107 24.46 1.00 3.07
C ALA A 107 25.75 1.76 3.42
N GLN A 108 26.81 1.49 2.67
CA GLN A 108 28.12 2.09 2.90
C GLN A 108 28.10 3.61 2.69
N HIS A 109 27.44 4.06 1.63
CA HIS A 109 27.34 5.47 1.27
C HIS A 109 25.91 5.97 1.53
N LEU A 110 25.76 6.80 2.54
CA LEU A 110 24.51 7.44 2.91
C LEU A 110 24.71 8.96 2.98
N SER A 111 23.62 9.71 2.70
CA SER A 111 23.63 11.15 2.90
C SER A 111 23.78 11.50 4.39
N GLU A 112 24.37 12.66 4.68
CA GLU A 112 24.54 13.12 6.05
C GLU A 112 23.21 13.30 6.79
N GLU A 113 22.18 13.76 6.11
CA GLU A 113 20.84 13.90 6.67
C GLU A 113 20.24 12.54 7.08
N CYS A 114 20.44 11.52 6.27
CA CYS A 114 20.00 10.18 6.57
C CYS A 114 20.74 9.59 7.78
N LYS A 115 22.06 9.76 7.84
CA LYS A 115 22.88 9.30 8.97
C LYS A 115 22.45 9.92 10.28
N ARG A 116 22.24 11.24 10.30
CA ARG A 116 21.85 12.00 11.51
C ARG A 116 20.49 11.58 12.09
N ARG A 117 19.61 11.03 11.28
CA ARG A 117 18.34 10.48 11.76
C ARG A 117 18.48 9.30 12.69
N PHE A 118 19.53 8.52 12.51
CA PHE A 118 19.73 7.26 13.22
C PHE A 118 20.86 7.34 14.25
N TYR A 119 21.91 8.09 13.95
CA TYR A 119 23.08 8.23 14.80
C TYR A 119 23.55 9.68 14.87
N LYS A 120 23.99 10.10 16.06
CA LYS A 120 24.67 11.39 16.23
C LYS A 120 26.10 11.33 15.70
N ASN A 121 26.80 10.22 15.96
CA ASN A 121 28.16 9.96 15.53
C ASN A 121 28.18 8.69 14.69
N TRP A 122 28.48 8.84 13.44
CA TRP A 122 28.50 7.74 12.46
C TRP A 122 29.92 7.17 12.31
#